data_56fd2e93daa083f847751fe178277f98
#
_entry.id   56fd2e93daa083f847751fe178277f98
#
_cell.length_a   1.000
_cell.length_b   1.000
_cell.length_c   1.000
_cell.angle_alpha   90.00
_cell.angle_beta   90.00
_cell.angle_gamma   90.00
#
_symmetry.space_group_name_H-M   'P 1'
#
loop_
_entity.id
_entity.type
_entity.pdbx_description
1 polymer ?
#
loop_
_entity_poly.entity_id
_entity_poly.type
_entity_poly.pdbx_seq_one_letter_code
_entity_poly.pdbx_strand_id
1 'polypeptide(L)'
;MQELIQRASHGDENAWHELVHQHAAVVWSVTRAHRLRGADAADASQNTWAALAEHLPKLRNPDRVAGWLATTARRECLRILLQGRREVPLDELEIGSYEEPAVFRTARDKLLWQAFGTLPARCRQLLGLLAHAPELTYVQLSRALGIKINSVGQTRGRCLDVLRRRLTLLGGGPE
;
A
#
# COMPACT_ATOMS: atom_id res chain seq x y z
N MET A 1 -8.79 -19.93 0.05
CA MET A 1 -9.05 -18.59 0.64
C MET A 1 -10.26 -18.60 1.59
N GLN A 2 -11.45 -19.08 1.18
CA GLN A 2 -12.65 -19.08 2.05
C GLN A 2 -12.45 -19.90 3.33
N GLU A 3 -11.87 -21.08 3.24
CA GLU A 3 -11.54 -21.93 4.38
C GLU A 3 -10.53 -21.26 5.33
N LEU A 4 -9.50 -20.60 4.78
CA LEU A 4 -8.51 -19.85 5.56
C LEU A 4 -9.15 -18.74 6.39
N ILE A 5 -10.04 -17.96 5.77
CA ILE A 5 -10.79 -16.89 6.44
C ILE A 5 -11.69 -17.47 7.54
N GLN A 6 -12.36 -18.58 7.26
CA GLN A 6 -13.24 -19.24 8.23
C GLN A 6 -12.44 -19.74 9.44
N ARG A 7 -11.33 -20.42 9.23
CA ARG A 7 -10.45 -20.88 10.32
C ARG A 7 -9.93 -19.70 11.14
N ALA A 8 -9.40 -18.66 10.48
CA ALA A 8 -8.91 -17.45 11.15
C ALA A 8 -10.02 -16.76 11.96
N SER A 9 -11.26 -16.71 11.45
CA SER A 9 -12.39 -16.11 12.16
C SER A 9 -12.84 -16.90 13.41
N HIS A 10 -12.46 -18.18 13.50
CA HIS A 10 -12.70 -19.04 14.67
C HIS A 10 -11.49 -19.12 15.63
N GLY A 11 -10.49 -18.26 15.44
CA GLY A 11 -9.35 -18.15 16.34
C GLY A 11 -8.18 -19.09 16.03
N ASP A 12 -8.13 -19.69 14.83
CA ASP A 12 -6.95 -20.46 14.38
C ASP A 12 -5.79 -19.49 14.09
N GLU A 13 -4.80 -19.47 15.00
CA GLU A 13 -3.62 -18.60 14.91
C GLU A 13 -2.79 -18.88 13.65
N ASN A 14 -2.64 -20.13 13.24
CA ASN A 14 -1.90 -20.47 12.02
C ASN A 14 -2.59 -19.93 10.77
N ALA A 15 -3.92 -20.04 10.72
CA ALA A 15 -4.71 -19.47 9.63
C ALA A 15 -4.64 -17.94 9.61
N TRP A 16 -4.62 -17.30 10.80
CA TRP A 16 -4.41 -15.86 10.91
C TRP A 16 -3.03 -15.44 10.40
N HIS A 17 -1.96 -16.11 10.83
CA HIS A 17 -0.60 -15.82 10.38
C HIS A 17 -0.45 -15.98 8.87
N GLU A 18 -1.04 -17.04 8.29
CA GLU A 18 -1.03 -17.25 6.85
C GLU A 18 -1.78 -16.13 6.11
N LEU A 19 -2.94 -15.72 6.60
CA LEU A 19 -3.72 -14.62 6.03
C LEU A 19 -2.95 -13.30 6.05
N VAL A 20 -2.30 -13.00 7.18
CA VAL A 20 -1.44 -11.82 7.32
C VAL A 20 -0.27 -11.90 6.33
N HIS A 21 0.42 -13.03 6.25
CA HIS A 21 1.56 -13.21 5.35
C HIS A 21 1.16 -13.01 3.88
N GLN A 22 0.04 -13.56 3.45
CA GLN A 22 -0.46 -13.42 2.07
C GLN A 22 -0.78 -11.98 1.69
N HIS A 23 -1.22 -11.15 2.64
CA HIS A 23 -1.69 -9.80 2.37
C HIS A 23 -0.80 -8.68 2.92
N ALA A 24 0.30 -9.01 3.60
CA ALA A 24 1.21 -8.02 4.20
C ALA A 24 1.71 -7.00 3.18
N ALA A 25 2.05 -7.44 1.97
CA ALA A 25 2.52 -6.57 0.90
C ALA A 25 1.48 -5.51 0.47
N VAL A 26 0.18 -5.82 0.54
CA VAL A 26 -0.90 -4.86 0.25
C VAL A 26 -0.91 -3.74 1.27
N VAL A 27 -0.91 -4.07 2.56
CA VAL A 27 -0.91 -3.09 3.66
C VAL A 27 0.37 -2.27 3.60
N TRP A 28 1.52 -2.92 3.47
CA TRP A 28 2.82 -2.28 3.36
C TRP A 28 2.90 -1.28 2.19
N SER A 29 2.40 -1.64 1.00
CA SER A 29 2.42 -0.75 -0.16
C SER A 29 1.63 0.54 0.07
N VAL A 30 0.50 0.44 0.79
CA VAL A 30 -0.34 1.60 1.13
C VAL A 30 0.34 2.48 2.17
N THR A 31 0.86 1.91 3.26
CA THR A 31 1.52 2.69 4.33
C THR A 31 2.75 3.41 3.81
N ARG A 32 3.58 2.74 3.01
CA ARG A 32 4.76 3.34 2.35
C ARG A 32 4.39 4.47 1.38
N ALA A 33 3.30 4.33 0.63
CA ALA A 33 2.86 5.37 -0.29
C ALA A 33 2.51 6.69 0.41
N HIS A 34 2.09 6.63 1.68
CA HIS A 34 1.74 7.81 2.48
C HIS A 34 2.95 8.45 3.20
N ARG A 35 4.15 7.85 3.08
CA ARG A 35 5.39 8.35 3.72
C ARG A 35 5.24 8.58 5.22
N LEU A 36 4.54 7.70 5.90
CA LEU A 36 4.49 7.73 7.36
C LEU A 36 5.89 7.39 7.92
N ARG A 37 6.23 7.98 9.06
CA ARG A 37 7.45 7.62 9.81
C ARG A 37 7.34 6.17 10.31
N GLY A 38 8.47 5.56 10.68
CA GLY A 38 8.52 4.15 11.06
C GLY A 38 7.44 3.73 12.07
N ALA A 39 7.30 4.46 13.18
CA ALA A 39 6.27 4.22 14.21
C ALA A 39 4.85 4.41 13.63
N ASP A 40 4.59 5.51 12.95
CA ASP A 40 3.28 5.81 12.36
C ASP A 40 2.86 4.76 11.30
N ALA A 41 3.83 4.27 10.52
CA ALA A 41 3.59 3.21 9.53
C ALA A 41 3.26 1.88 10.23
N ALA A 42 3.94 1.57 11.33
CA ALA A 42 3.67 0.40 12.15
C ALA A 42 2.26 0.48 12.77
N ASP A 43 1.90 1.64 13.33
CA ASP A 43 0.58 1.88 13.92
C ASP A 43 -0.54 1.76 12.88
N ALA A 44 -0.37 2.38 11.69
CA ALA A 44 -1.35 2.24 10.61
C ALA A 44 -1.53 0.79 10.18
N SER A 45 -0.44 0.04 10.09
CA SER A 45 -0.45 -1.38 9.76
C SER A 45 -1.14 -2.20 10.84
N GLN A 46 -0.76 -2.01 12.10
CA GLN A 46 -1.34 -2.72 13.25
C GLN A 46 -2.84 -2.46 13.38
N ASN A 47 -3.28 -1.21 13.28
CA ASN A 47 -4.69 -0.85 13.31
C ASN A 47 -5.47 -1.47 12.14
N THR A 48 -4.84 -1.59 10.96
CA THR A 48 -5.45 -2.25 9.80
C THR A 48 -5.69 -3.74 10.08
N TRP A 49 -4.73 -4.43 10.69
CA TRP A 49 -4.85 -5.85 11.04
C TRP A 49 -5.84 -6.08 12.17
N ALA A 50 -5.85 -5.23 13.18
CA ALA A 50 -6.84 -5.28 14.26
C ALA A 50 -8.27 -5.11 13.71
N ALA A 51 -8.47 -4.14 12.83
CA ALA A 51 -9.75 -3.94 12.16
C ALA A 51 -10.15 -5.13 11.27
N LEU A 52 -9.18 -5.83 10.63
CA LEU A 52 -9.47 -7.05 9.89
C LEU A 52 -9.95 -8.16 10.84
N ALA A 53 -9.28 -8.37 11.98
CA ALA A 53 -9.66 -9.39 12.94
C ALA A 53 -11.13 -9.22 13.39
N GLU A 54 -11.54 -7.99 13.68
CA GLU A 54 -12.93 -7.65 14.05
C GLU A 54 -13.92 -7.84 12.89
N HIS A 55 -13.45 -7.67 11.65
CA HIS A 55 -14.29 -7.73 10.45
C HIS A 55 -14.40 -9.13 9.86
N LEU A 56 -13.45 -10.02 10.12
CA LEU A 56 -13.40 -11.38 9.56
C LEU A 56 -14.71 -12.16 9.68
N PRO A 57 -15.39 -12.18 10.84
CA PRO A 57 -16.64 -12.93 10.98
C PRO A 57 -17.77 -12.42 10.07
N LYS A 58 -17.67 -11.18 9.59
CA LYS A 58 -18.67 -10.52 8.72
C LYS A 58 -18.30 -10.59 7.25
N LEU A 59 -17.11 -11.10 6.93
CA LEU A 59 -16.56 -11.11 5.58
C LEU A 59 -17.18 -12.24 4.76
N ARG A 60 -18.11 -11.91 3.86
CA ARG A 60 -18.84 -12.88 3.04
C ARG A 60 -18.09 -13.29 1.75
N ASN A 61 -17.13 -12.49 1.31
CA ASN A 61 -16.44 -12.71 0.03
C ASN A 61 -14.90 -12.63 0.23
N PRO A 62 -14.20 -13.77 0.13
CA PRO A 62 -12.74 -13.86 0.29
C PRO A 62 -11.97 -12.98 -0.70
N ASP A 63 -12.46 -12.83 -1.93
CA ASP A 63 -11.80 -12.04 -2.99
C ASP A 63 -11.78 -10.53 -2.69
N ARG A 64 -12.49 -10.11 -1.64
CA ARG A 64 -12.53 -8.70 -1.23
C ARG A 64 -11.53 -8.33 -0.14
N VAL A 65 -10.82 -9.29 0.44
CA VAL A 65 -9.88 -9.04 1.55
C VAL A 65 -8.82 -8.02 1.17
N ALA A 66 -8.13 -8.22 0.04
CA ALA A 66 -7.08 -7.31 -0.41
C ALA A 66 -7.60 -5.88 -0.63
N GLY A 67 -8.75 -5.73 -1.28
CA GLY A 67 -9.37 -4.42 -1.51
C GLY A 67 -9.87 -3.76 -0.22
N TRP A 68 -10.37 -4.56 0.72
CA TRP A 68 -10.78 -4.08 2.03
C TRP A 68 -9.58 -3.59 2.85
N LEU A 69 -8.51 -4.39 2.89
CA LEU A 69 -7.24 -4.03 3.54
C LEU A 69 -6.64 -2.75 2.96
N ALA A 70 -6.56 -2.65 1.63
CA ALA A 70 -6.05 -1.44 0.97
C ALA A 70 -6.86 -0.18 1.34
N THR A 71 -8.19 -0.31 1.41
CA THR A 71 -9.07 0.81 1.78
C THR A 71 -8.91 1.18 3.25
N THR A 72 -8.83 0.18 4.13
CA THR A 72 -8.69 0.39 5.58
C THR A 72 -7.31 0.97 5.91
N ALA A 73 -6.23 0.40 5.36
CA ALA A 73 -4.88 0.93 5.53
C ALA A 73 -4.77 2.40 5.07
N ARG A 74 -5.40 2.75 3.94
CA ARG A 74 -5.45 4.16 3.50
C ARG A 74 -6.15 5.05 4.52
N ARG A 75 -7.27 4.60 5.09
CA ARG A 75 -8.01 5.38 6.09
C ARG A 75 -7.17 5.60 7.34
N GLU A 76 -6.49 4.56 7.82
CA GLU A 76 -5.60 4.65 8.97
C GLU A 76 -4.42 5.60 8.72
N CYS A 77 -3.77 5.51 7.56
CA CYS A 77 -2.72 6.46 7.18
C CYS A 77 -3.22 7.90 7.17
N LEU A 78 -4.38 8.16 6.59
CA LEU A 78 -4.96 9.51 6.57
C LEU A 78 -5.35 9.99 7.96
N ARG A 79 -5.86 9.12 8.83
CA ARG A 79 -6.18 9.44 10.22
C ARG A 79 -4.94 9.90 10.98
N ILE A 80 -3.84 9.14 10.88
CA ILE A 80 -2.56 9.47 11.54
C ILE A 80 -2.00 10.80 10.99
N LEU A 81 -1.98 11.00 9.67
CA LEU A 81 -1.52 12.25 9.08
C LEU A 81 -2.35 13.47 9.50
N LEU A 82 -3.66 13.32 9.70
CA LEU A 82 -4.51 14.39 10.17
C LEU A 82 -4.31 14.70 11.65
N GLN A 83 -4.01 13.68 12.47
CA GLN A 83 -3.67 13.85 13.89
C GLN A 83 -2.31 14.55 14.03
N GLY A 84 -1.28 14.06 13.34
CA GLY A 84 0.05 14.66 13.35
C GLY A 84 0.09 16.13 12.87
N ARG A 85 -0.78 16.52 11.93
CA ARG A 85 -0.91 17.92 11.50
C ARG A 85 -1.46 18.86 12.59
N ARG A 86 -2.10 18.33 13.61
CA ARG A 86 -2.57 19.13 14.76
C ARG A 86 -1.49 19.34 15.80
N GLU A 87 -0.43 18.53 15.76
CA GLU A 87 0.63 18.51 16.76
C GLU A 87 1.95 19.16 16.30
N VAL A 88 2.15 19.38 14.98
CA VAL A 88 3.40 19.91 14.41
C VAL A 88 3.12 21.10 13.49
N PRO A 89 3.83 22.26 13.64
CA PRO A 89 3.78 23.36 12.69
C PRO A 89 4.21 22.93 11.29
N LEU A 90 3.62 23.55 10.25
CA LEU A 90 3.77 23.17 8.84
C LEU A 90 5.22 23.20 8.31
N ASP A 91 6.14 23.86 8.98
CA ASP A 91 7.53 24.08 8.51
C ASP A 91 8.50 22.92 8.79
N GLU A 92 8.11 21.88 9.54
CA GLU A 92 8.94 20.72 9.88
C GLU A 92 8.52 19.41 9.22
N LEU A 93 7.80 19.44 8.13
CA LEU A 93 7.54 18.23 7.34
C LEU A 93 8.81 17.81 6.58
N GLU A 94 9.79 17.31 7.31
CA GLU A 94 10.85 16.53 6.71
C GLU A 94 10.24 15.36 5.94
N ILE A 95 10.48 15.37 4.64
CA ILE A 95 10.11 14.29 3.73
C ILE A 95 10.89 13.06 4.21
N GLY A 96 10.24 12.20 5.00
CA GLY A 96 10.84 10.98 5.51
C GLY A 96 11.55 10.22 4.41
N SER A 97 12.84 9.92 4.62
CA SER A 97 13.65 9.14 3.69
C SER A 97 12.93 7.81 3.43
N TYR A 98 12.89 7.45 2.16
CA TYR A 98 12.36 6.17 1.72
C TYR A 98 13.37 5.09 2.15
N GLU A 99 13.07 4.33 3.21
CA GLU A 99 13.92 3.19 3.59
C GLU A 99 13.88 2.15 2.48
N GLU A 100 15.05 1.91 1.88
CA GLU A 100 15.21 0.88 0.86
C GLU A 100 14.96 -0.51 1.48
N PRO A 101 14.20 -1.40 0.80
CA PRO A 101 14.09 -2.78 1.25
C PRO A 101 15.47 -3.42 1.33
N ALA A 102 15.75 -4.14 2.42
CA ALA A 102 17.08 -4.73 2.69
C ALA A 102 17.55 -5.78 1.65
N VAL A 103 16.75 -6.12 0.65
CA VAL A 103 17.04 -7.18 -0.34
C VAL A 103 16.83 -6.67 -1.75
N PHE A 104 17.79 -5.88 -2.25
CA PHE A 104 17.93 -5.69 -3.69
C PHE A 104 18.76 -6.83 -4.28
N ARG A 105 18.20 -7.58 -5.22
CA ARG A 105 18.90 -8.66 -5.91
C ARG A 105 19.83 -8.14 -7.03
N THR A 106 19.53 -6.96 -7.57
CA THR A 106 20.27 -6.39 -8.71
C THR A 106 20.40 -4.88 -8.60
N ALA A 107 21.40 -4.30 -9.30
CA ALA A 107 21.53 -2.86 -9.45
C ALA A 107 20.29 -2.22 -10.10
N ARG A 108 19.61 -2.96 -10.99
CA ARG A 108 18.36 -2.55 -11.65
C ARG A 108 17.20 -2.41 -10.67
N ASP A 109 17.10 -3.34 -9.70
CA ASP A 109 16.09 -3.26 -8.63
C ASP A 109 16.29 -2.00 -7.80
N LYS A 110 17.54 -1.67 -7.47
CA LYS A 110 17.89 -0.46 -6.74
C LYS A 110 17.45 0.80 -7.47
N LEU A 111 17.76 0.91 -8.78
CA LEU A 111 17.33 2.03 -9.62
C LEU A 111 15.82 2.16 -9.70
N LEU A 112 15.11 1.03 -9.85
CA LEU A 112 13.65 1.00 -9.88
C LEU A 112 13.06 1.53 -8.57
N TRP A 113 13.59 1.09 -7.42
CA TRP A 113 13.12 1.54 -6.12
C TRP A 113 13.42 3.03 -5.87
N GLN A 114 14.58 3.51 -6.26
CA GLN A 114 14.91 4.93 -6.20
C GLN A 114 13.92 5.76 -7.05
N ALA A 115 13.70 5.36 -8.31
CA ALA A 115 12.73 6.01 -9.18
C ALA A 115 11.32 5.99 -8.57
N PHE A 116 10.88 4.82 -8.07
CA PHE A 116 9.59 4.65 -7.42
C PHE A 116 9.43 5.55 -6.19
N GLY A 117 10.47 5.67 -5.36
CA GLY A 117 10.48 6.55 -4.18
C GLY A 117 10.22 8.02 -4.49
N THR A 118 10.64 8.50 -5.69
CA THR A 118 10.44 9.89 -6.12
C THR A 118 9.04 10.18 -6.67
N LEU A 119 8.21 9.16 -6.89
CA LEU A 119 6.87 9.33 -7.42
C LEU A 119 5.94 10.07 -6.43
N PRO A 120 4.92 10.79 -6.93
CA PRO A 120 3.84 11.29 -6.08
C PRO A 120 3.16 10.17 -5.29
N ALA A 121 2.70 10.46 -4.08
CA ALA A 121 2.10 9.47 -3.18
C ALA A 121 1.00 8.62 -3.85
N ARG A 122 0.13 9.27 -4.64
CA ARG A 122 -0.93 8.59 -5.39
C ARG A 122 -0.39 7.58 -6.42
N CYS A 123 0.71 7.91 -7.10
CA CYS A 123 1.34 6.99 -8.06
C CYS A 123 2.00 5.81 -7.36
N ARG A 124 2.70 6.05 -6.24
CA ARG A 124 3.28 4.97 -5.42
C ARG A 124 2.20 4.02 -4.92
N GLN A 125 1.09 4.57 -4.41
CA GLN A 125 -0.02 3.76 -3.92
C GLN A 125 -0.66 2.94 -5.04
N LEU A 126 -0.96 3.55 -6.19
CA LEU A 126 -1.56 2.84 -7.31
C LEU A 126 -0.65 1.74 -7.87
N LEU A 127 0.62 2.08 -8.16
CA LEU A 127 1.56 1.12 -8.73
C LEU A 127 1.93 0.03 -7.72
N GLY A 128 2.05 0.36 -6.42
CA GLY A 128 2.26 -0.61 -5.36
C GLY A 128 1.08 -1.60 -5.25
N LEU A 129 -0.16 -1.11 -5.28
CA LEU A 129 -1.33 -2.00 -5.27
C LEU A 129 -1.38 -2.90 -6.50
N LEU A 130 -1.11 -2.38 -7.69
CA LEU A 130 -1.08 -3.19 -8.91
C LEU A 130 0.03 -4.24 -8.91
N ALA A 131 1.16 -3.97 -8.24
CA ALA A 131 2.27 -4.92 -8.13
C ALA A 131 2.00 -6.03 -7.11
N HIS A 132 1.37 -5.70 -5.97
CA HIS A 132 1.19 -6.63 -4.86
C HIS A 132 -0.20 -7.26 -4.76
N ALA A 133 -1.18 -6.67 -5.45
CA ALA A 133 -2.56 -7.16 -5.51
C ALA A 133 -3.13 -6.97 -6.93
N PRO A 134 -2.58 -7.67 -7.94
CA PRO A 134 -2.98 -7.53 -9.34
C PRO A 134 -4.45 -7.94 -9.59
N GLU A 135 -5.04 -8.70 -8.69
CA GLU A 135 -6.44 -9.14 -8.71
C GLU A 135 -7.43 -8.00 -8.40
N LEU A 136 -6.97 -6.86 -7.91
CA LEU A 136 -7.85 -5.73 -7.58
C LEU A 136 -8.55 -5.17 -8.82
N THR A 137 -9.88 -5.15 -8.76
CA THR A 137 -10.71 -4.52 -9.78
C THR A 137 -10.57 -2.98 -9.75
N TYR A 138 -10.90 -2.32 -10.85
CA TYR A 138 -10.91 -0.85 -10.90
C TYR A 138 -11.86 -0.22 -9.88
N VAL A 139 -12.94 -0.90 -9.50
CA VAL A 139 -13.84 -0.45 -8.41
C VAL A 139 -13.11 -0.46 -7.08
N GLN A 140 -12.37 -1.52 -6.78
CA GLN A 140 -11.59 -1.64 -5.54
C GLN A 140 -10.43 -0.63 -5.51
N LEU A 141 -9.70 -0.49 -6.61
CA LEU A 141 -8.65 0.52 -6.76
C LEU A 141 -9.19 1.95 -6.61
N SER A 142 -10.34 2.25 -7.21
CA SER A 142 -11.03 3.54 -7.08
C SER A 142 -11.31 3.87 -5.61
N ARG A 143 -11.84 2.91 -4.86
CA ARG A 143 -12.13 3.07 -3.42
C ARG A 143 -10.85 3.21 -2.59
N ALA A 144 -9.85 2.35 -2.83
CA ALA A 144 -8.58 2.36 -2.12
C ALA A 144 -7.79 3.66 -2.36
N LEU A 145 -7.88 4.23 -3.56
CA LEU A 145 -7.17 5.46 -3.95
C LEU A 145 -7.98 6.74 -3.69
N GLY A 146 -9.30 6.62 -3.46
CA GLY A 146 -10.20 7.77 -3.34
C GLY A 146 -10.28 8.58 -4.64
N ILE A 147 -10.32 7.91 -5.80
CA ILE A 147 -10.44 8.54 -7.13
C ILE A 147 -11.65 7.97 -7.89
N LYS A 148 -12.12 8.67 -8.91
CA LYS A 148 -13.22 8.18 -9.76
C LYS A 148 -12.77 6.92 -10.52
N ILE A 149 -13.66 5.93 -10.64
CA ILE A 149 -13.37 4.68 -11.34
C ILE A 149 -12.86 4.89 -12.77
N ASN A 150 -13.47 5.81 -13.50
CA ASN A 150 -13.09 6.14 -14.88
C ASN A 150 -11.70 6.79 -14.99
N SER A 151 -11.15 7.28 -13.86
CA SER A 151 -9.82 7.90 -13.81
C SER A 151 -8.71 6.91 -13.50
N VAL A 152 -9.02 5.67 -13.08
CA VAL A 152 -8.01 4.68 -12.65
C VAL A 152 -7.06 4.35 -13.80
N GLY A 153 -7.58 4.00 -14.97
CA GLY A 153 -6.77 3.64 -16.14
C GLY A 153 -5.88 4.78 -16.62
N GLN A 154 -6.43 5.99 -16.70
CA GLN A 154 -5.67 7.18 -17.11
C GLN A 154 -4.59 7.53 -16.06
N THR A 155 -4.92 7.44 -14.77
CA THR A 155 -3.96 7.68 -13.69
C THR A 155 -2.83 6.66 -13.74
N ARG A 156 -3.13 5.37 -13.99
CA ARG A 156 -2.13 4.31 -14.17
C ARG A 156 -1.16 4.66 -15.31
N GLY A 157 -1.68 5.03 -16.47
CA GLY A 157 -0.84 5.42 -17.62
C GLY A 157 0.10 6.55 -17.28
N ARG A 158 -0.42 7.65 -16.70
CA ARG A 158 0.39 8.80 -16.28
C ARG A 158 1.45 8.42 -15.24
N CYS A 159 1.12 7.57 -14.26
CA CYS A 159 2.07 7.14 -13.24
C CYS A 159 3.19 6.28 -13.82
N LEU A 160 2.90 5.40 -14.77
CA LEU A 160 3.91 4.61 -15.46
C LEU A 160 4.83 5.49 -16.32
N ASP A 161 4.29 6.51 -16.99
CA ASP A 161 5.10 7.45 -17.78
C ASP A 161 6.02 8.30 -16.90
N VAL A 162 5.55 8.70 -15.72
CA VAL A 162 6.41 9.39 -14.74
C VAL A 162 7.52 8.46 -14.25
N LEU A 163 7.20 7.20 -13.93
CA LEU A 163 8.18 6.20 -13.49
C LEU A 163 9.24 5.95 -14.57
N ARG A 164 8.84 5.76 -15.82
CA ARG A 164 9.77 5.58 -16.95
C ARG A 164 10.73 6.74 -17.08
N ARG A 165 10.24 7.97 -17.07
CA ARG A 165 11.09 9.19 -17.12
C ARG A 165 12.06 9.26 -15.96
N ARG A 166 11.66 8.90 -14.75
CA ARG A 166 12.55 8.88 -13.58
C ARG A 166 13.63 7.81 -13.71
N LEU A 167 13.29 6.63 -14.21
CA LEU A 167 14.26 5.56 -14.49
C LEU A 167 15.30 6.00 -15.53
N THR A 168 14.88 6.62 -16.64
CA THR A 168 15.80 7.13 -17.66
C THR A 168 16.77 8.16 -17.09
N LEU A 169 16.30 9.07 -16.22
CA LEU A 169 17.13 10.08 -15.57
C LEU A 169 18.16 9.47 -14.59
N LEU A 170 17.88 8.30 -14.02
CA LEU A 170 18.80 7.58 -13.13
C LEU A 170 19.75 6.62 -13.86
N GLY A 171 19.76 6.63 -15.19
CA GLY A 171 20.61 5.76 -16.01
C GLY A 171 19.99 4.39 -16.31
N GLY A 172 18.72 4.18 -16.00
CA GLY A 172 17.94 2.97 -16.32
C GLY A 172 17.29 3.06 -17.70
N GLY A 173 18.05 3.35 -18.76
CA GLY A 173 17.56 3.31 -20.13
C GLY A 173 17.15 1.88 -20.54
N PRO A 174 16.22 1.70 -21.50
CA PRO A 174 16.00 0.39 -22.09
C PRO A 174 17.26 -0.05 -22.82
N GLU A 175 17.77 -1.26 -22.52
CA GLU A 175 18.68 -1.98 -23.40
C GLU A 175 17.89 -2.51 -24.60
#